data_da4363683387b114574c41fd3937cc54
#
_entry.id   da4363683387b114574c41fd3937cc54
#
_cell.length_a   1.000
_cell.length_b   1.000
_cell.length_c   1.000
_cell.angle_alpha   90.00
_cell.angle_beta   90.00
_cell.angle_gamma   90.00
#
_symmetry.space_group_name_H-M   'P 1'
#
loop_
_entity.id
_entity.type
_entity.pdbx_description
1 polymer ?
#
loop_
_entity_poly.entity_id
_entity_poly.type
_entity_poly.pdbx_seq_one_letter_code
_entity_poly.pdbx_strand_id
1 'polypeptide(L)'
;MKKLLVGLCGAVLCWLAVIAPASAADLAEGGQVFASNCAACHIGGGNVVNAAKTLKIADLNTYEMASIEAIKTQVTNGKNAMPAFKGRLTDSQIDSVAAYVLDQAEKGW
;
A
#
# COMPACT_ATOMS: atom_id res chain seq x y z
N MET A 1 53.51 31.59 -13.39
CA MET A 1 53.09 30.74 -13.10
C MET A 1 51.83 30.66 -12.64
N LYS A 2 51.01 30.20 -13.15
CA LYS A 2 49.83 30.14 -12.93
C LYS A 2 49.38 29.08 -12.22
N LYS A 3 48.72 29.04 -11.43
CA LYS A 3 48.24 28.14 -10.79
C LYS A 3 47.02 27.85 -11.08
N LEU A 4 46.76 26.99 -11.55
CA LEU A 4 45.67 26.50 -11.80
C LEU A 4 45.00 26.02 -10.73
N LEU A 5 44.17 26.60 -10.22
CA LEU A 5 43.36 26.11 -9.40
C LEU A 5 42.41 25.47 -10.01
N VAL A 6 42.52 24.45 -10.23
CA VAL A 6 41.54 23.62 -10.52
C VAL A 6 40.65 23.63 -9.48
N GLY A 7 39.72 24.38 -9.63
CA GLY A 7 38.66 24.24 -8.80
C GLY A 7 38.17 22.89 -8.84
N LEU A 8 38.38 22.26 -7.88
CA LEU A 8 37.74 21.16 -7.61
C LEU A 8 36.42 21.53 -7.38
N CYS A 9 35.74 21.82 -8.35
CA CYS A 9 34.39 21.71 -8.28
C CYS A 9 34.15 20.35 -7.97
N GLY A 10 34.33 20.09 -6.82
CA GLY A 10 34.03 18.85 -6.37
C GLY A 10 32.73 18.51 -6.87
N ALA A 11 32.67 17.59 -7.56
CA ALA A 11 31.54 16.90 -7.76
C ALA A 11 30.89 16.78 -6.45
N VAL A 12 30.15 17.74 -6.19
CA VAL A 12 29.24 17.53 -5.18
C VAL A 12 28.30 16.60 -5.81
N LEU A 13 28.60 15.46 -5.72
CA LEU A 13 27.70 14.46 -5.94
C LEU A 13 26.63 14.68 -4.99
N CYS A 14 25.67 15.34 -5.45
CA CYS A 14 24.44 15.29 -4.80
C CYS A 14 23.99 13.87 -4.82
N TRP A 15 24.39 13.19 -3.87
CA TRP A 15 23.77 11.98 -3.58
C TRP A 15 22.41 12.35 -3.08
N LEU A 16 21.59 12.62 -4.02
CA LEU A 16 20.23 12.52 -3.71
C LEU A 16 19.99 11.07 -3.58
N ALA A 17 20.31 10.60 -2.44
CA ALA A 17 19.80 9.33 -2.08
C ALA A 17 18.32 9.48 -2.19
N VAL A 18 17.80 8.94 -3.21
CA VAL A 18 16.41 8.70 -3.24
C VAL A 18 16.21 7.69 -2.16
N ILE A 19 15.95 8.17 -1.00
CA ILE A 19 15.54 7.32 0.04
C ILE A 19 14.12 7.01 -0.31
N ALA A 20 13.95 5.97 -1.02
CA ALA A 20 12.65 5.36 -1.08
C ALA A 20 12.28 5.13 0.38
N PRO A 21 11.17 5.65 0.85
CA PRO A 21 10.75 5.37 2.21
C PRO A 21 10.77 3.87 2.34
N ALA A 22 11.42 3.39 3.37
CA ALA A 22 11.55 1.97 3.62
C ALA A 22 10.22 1.24 3.63
N SER A 23 9.13 1.99 3.64
CA SER A 23 7.81 1.43 3.63
C SER A 23 7.03 1.84 2.42
N ALA A 24 7.71 2.21 1.36
CA ALA A 24 6.98 2.54 0.16
C ALA A 24 6.31 1.28 -0.31
N ALA A 25 5.11 1.14 0.12
CA ALA A 25 4.26 0.13 -0.41
C ALA A 25 4.17 0.39 -1.90
N ASP A 26 4.40 -0.61 -2.67
CA ASP A 26 4.31 -0.52 -4.11
C ASP A 26 2.83 -0.60 -4.50
N LEU A 27 2.26 0.51 -4.90
CA LEU A 27 0.84 0.55 -5.29
C LEU A 27 0.57 -0.32 -6.51
N ALA A 28 1.52 -0.45 -7.42
CA ALA A 28 1.36 -1.32 -8.57
C ALA A 28 1.30 -2.79 -8.14
N GLU A 29 2.19 -3.19 -7.24
CA GLU A 29 2.15 -4.53 -6.65
C GLU A 29 0.86 -4.74 -5.87
N GLY A 30 0.46 -3.75 -5.09
CA GLY A 30 -0.78 -3.80 -4.32
C GLY A 30 -2.01 -4.02 -5.21
N GLY A 31 -2.05 -3.35 -6.34
CA GLY A 31 -3.11 -3.54 -7.33
C GLY A 31 -3.14 -4.95 -7.91
N GLN A 32 -1.98 -5.53 -8.17
CA GLN A 32 -1.88 -6.90 -8.66
C GLN A 32 -2.32 -7.91 -7.59
N VAL A 33 -1.88 -7.71 -6.37
CA VAL A 33 -2.29 -8.57 -5.24
C VAL A 33 -3.80 -8.49 -5.05
N PHE A 34 -4.36 -7.29 -5.11
CA PHE A 34 -5.80 -7.08 -4.98
C PHE A 34 -6.57 -7.81 -6.09
N ALA A 35 -6.16 -7.63 -7.32
CA ALA A 35 -6.82 -8.27 -8.46
C ALA A 35 -6.82 -9.79 -8.35
N SER A 36 -5.74 -10.37 -7.85
CA SER A 36 -5.60 -11.82 -7.77
C SER A 36 -6.23 -12.45 -6.54
N ASN A 37 -6.33 -11.70 -5.44
CA ASN A 37 -6.70 -12.30 -4.15
C ASN A 37 -7.92 -11.67 -3.48
N CYS A 38 -8.31 -10.48 -3.86
CA CYS A 38 -9.30 -9.70 -3.13
C CYS A 38 -10.52 -9.34 -3.98
N ALA A 39 -10.32 -9.14 -5.27
CA ALA A 39 -11.34 -8.60 -6.16
C ALA A 39 -12.58 -9.47 -6.27
N ALA A 40 -12.47 -10.78 -6.08
CA ALA A 40 -13.62 -11.66 -6.16
C ALA A 40 -14.73 -11.24 -5.18
N CYS A 41 -14.35 -10.79 -4.00
CA CYS A 41 -15.30 -10.32 -2.99
C CYS A 41 -15.38 -8.81 -2.92
N HIS A 42 -14.33 -8.11 -3.29
CA HIS A 42 -14.20 -6.66 -3.13
C HIS A 42 -14.14 -5.90 -4.45
N ILE A 43 -14.71 -6.45 -5.50
CA ILE A 43 -14.66 -5.79 -6.81
C ILE A 43 -15.22 -4.37 -6.72
N GLY A 44 -14.49 -3.43 -7.31
CA GLY A 44 -14.90 -2.02 -7.31
C GLY A 44 -14.94 -1.39 -5.91
N GLY A 45 -14.28 -1.99 -4.93
CA GLY A 45 -14.30 -1.50 -3.56
C GLY A 45 -15.53 -1.92 -2.78
N GLY A 46 -16.32 -2.86 -3.32
CA GLY A 46 -17.51 -3.36 -2.65
C GLY A 46 -17.22 -4.51 -1.70
N ASN A 47 -18.27 -5.20 -1.33
CA ASN A 47 -18.18 -6.41 -0.52
C ASN A 47 -19.41 -7.26 -0.86
N VAL A 48 -19.20 -8.35 -1.60
CA VAL A 48 -20.31 -9.18 -2.08
C VAL A 48 -20.93 -10.01 -0.96
N VAL A 49 -20.21 -10.21 0.14
CA VAL A 49 -20.73 -10.98 1.28
C VAL A 49 -21.50 -10.09 2.24
N ASN A 50 -21.04 -8.87 2.45
CA ASN A 50 -21.68 -7.93 3.35
C ASN A 50 -21.65 -6.52 2.75
N ALA A 51 -22.71 -6.17 2.07
CA ALA A 51 -22.80 -4.90 1.35
C ALA A 51 -22.73 -3.66 2.27
N ALA A 52 -22.88 -3.83 3.56
CA ALA A 52 -22.75 -2.73 4.51
C ALA A 52 -21.30 -2.43 4.90
N LYS A 53 -20.39 -3.33 4.61
CA LYS A 53 -18.99 -3.20 4.99
C LYS A 53 -18.11 -3.20 3.75
N THR A 54 -18.18 -2.14 2.98
CA THR A 54 -17.40 -2.00 1.75
C THR A 54 -16.00 -1.46 2.05
N LEU A 55 -15.16 -1.38 1.02
CA LEU A 55 -13.86 -0.75 1.11
C LEU A 55 -13.90 0.74 0.75
N LYS A 56 -15.09 1.32 0.64
CA LYS A 56 -15.22 2.75 0.40
C LYS A 56 -14.80 3.51 1.64
N ILE A 57 -14.27 4.71 1.44
CA ILE A 57 -13.69 5.48 2.57
C ILE A 57 -14.70 5.72 3.70
N ALA A 58 -15.96 5.95 3.36
CA ALA A 58 -16.98 6.18 4.38
C ALA A 58 -17.15 4.97 5.30
N ASP A 59 -17.17 3.77 4.72
CA ASP A 59 -17.31 2.54 5.50
C ASP A 59 -16.02 2.24 6.27
N LEU A 60 -14.87 2.44 5.66
CA LEU A 60 -13.60 2.27 6.37
C LEU A 60 -13.53 3.18 7.59
N ASN A 61 -14.00 4.40 7.48
CA ASN A 61 -14.06 5.30 8.63
C ASN A 61 -15.06 4.82 9.68
N THR A 62 -16.23 4.39 9.25
CA THR A 62 -17.27 3.93 10.17
C THR A 62 -16.80 2.77 11.04
N TYR A 63 -16.04 1.85 10.47
CA TYR A 63 -15.58 0.66 11.16
C TYR A 63 -14.13 0.76 11.64
N GLU A 64 -13.58 1.97 11.70
CA GLU A 64 -12.23 2.23 12.17
C GLU A 64 -11.16 1.45 11.41
N MET A 65 -11.39 1.29 10.11
CA MET A 65 -10.49 0.56 9.22
C MET A 65 -9.70 1.48 8.28
N ALA A 66 -9.84 2.80 8.41
CA ALA A 66 -9.23 3.74 7.48
C ALA A 66 -7.76 4.03 7.84
N SER A 67 -6.96 3.01 7.98
CA SER A 67 -5.52 3.12 8.17
C SER A 67 -4.83 1.90 7.58
N ILE A 68 -3.60 2.09 7.17
CA ILE A 68 -2.81 0.97 6.64
C ILE A 68 -2.68 -0.13 7.70
N GLU A 69 -2.43 0.23 8.95
CA GLU A 69 -2.25 -0.76 10.01
C GLU A 69 -3.50 -1.59 10.26
N ALA A 70 -4.66 -0.96 10.27
CA ALA A 70 -5.91 -1.68 10.47
C ALA A 70 -6.19 -2.65 9.32
N ILE A 71 -5.96 -2.21 8.09
CA ILE A 71 -6.17 -3.04 6.91
C ILE A 71 -5.18 -4.21 6.91
N LYS A 72 -3.91 -3.95 7.21
CA LYS A 72 -2.90 -5.00 7.31
C LYS A 72 -3.28 -6.07 8.33
N THR A 73 -3.73 -5.65 9.49
CA THR A 73 -4.13 -6.56 10.54
C THR A 73 -5.27 -7.47 10.08
N GLN A 74 -6.27 -6.91 9.43
CA GLN A 74 -7.39 -7.70 8.95
C GLN A 74 -7.01 -8.63 7.79
N VAL A 75 -6.20 -8.17 6.87
CA VAL A 75 -5.71 -9.01 5.78
C VAL A 75 -4.88 -10.18 6.33
N THR A 76 -4.04 -9.89 7.31
CA THR A 76 -3.18 -10.91 7.92
C THR A 76 -4.01 -11.98 8.63
N ASN A 77 -4.95 -11.57 9.43
CA ASN A 77 -5.69 -12.47 10.31
C ASN A 77 -7.05 -12.94 9.78
N GLY A 78 -7.59 -12.25 8.80
CA GLY A 78 -8.93 -12.52 8.29
C GLY A 78 -10.01 -12.13 9.29
N LYS A 79 -11.25 -12.27 8.89
CA LYS A 79 -12.38 -12.01 9.75
C LYS A 79 -13.64 -12.62 9.13
N ASN A 80 -14.33 -13.48 9.86
CA ASN A 80 -15.55 -14.13 9.36
C ASN A 80 -15.29 -14.84 8.01
N ALA A 81 -16.00 -14.47 6.95
CA ALA A 81 -15.85 -15.07 5.64
C ALA A 81 -14.56 -14.63 4.93
N MET A 82 -13.91 -13.57 5.39
CA MET A 82 -12.65 -13.12 4.81
C MET A 82 -11.51 -14.00 5.30
N PRO A 83 -10.79 -14.67 4.39
CA PRO A 83 -9.72 -15.55 4.81
C PRO A 83 -8.51 -14.77 5.34
N ALA A 84 -7.71 -15.44 6.17
CA ALA A 84 -6.44 -14.91 6.61
C ALA A 84 -5.40 -15.14 5.53
N PHE A 85 -4.61 -14.12 5.24
CA PHE A 85 -3.57 -14.20 4.23
C PHE A 85 -2.17 -14.42 4.80
N LYS A 86 -2.05 -14.54 6.11
CA LYS A 86 -0.78 -14.86 6.73
C LYS A 86 -0.29 -16.20 6.18
N GLY A 87 0.95 -16.22 5.70
CA GLY A 87 1.51 -17.42 5.09
C GLY A 87 1.11 -17.66 3.64
N ARG A 88 0.12 -16.89 3.12
CA ARG A 88 -0.31 -16.97 1.73
C ARG A 88 0.24 -15.80 0.91
N LEU A 89 0.42 -14.67 1.56
CA LEU A 89 1.07 -13.48 1.00
C LEU A 89 2.27 -13.15 1.88
N THR A 90 3.28 -12.56 1.29
CA THR A 90 4.43 -12.06 2.05
C THR A 90 4.03 -10.79 2.81
N ASP A 91 4.80 -10.43 3.81
CA ASP A 91 4.58 -9.19 4.55
C ASP A 91 4.62 -7.99 3.61
N SER A 92 5.52 -7.98 2.65
CA SER A 92 5.62 -6.92 1.65
C SER A 92 4.36 -6.84 0.79
N GLN A 93 3.81 -7.96 0.38
CA GLN A 93 2.58 -7.99 -0.41
C GLN A 93 1.39 -7.48 0.41
N ILE A 94 1.34 -7.84 1.70
CA ILE A 94 0.28 -7.35 2.59
C ILE A 94 0.40 -5.84 2.78
N ASP A 95 1.62 -5.33 2.95
CA ASP A 95 1.85 -3.89 3.04
C ASP A 95 1.38 -3.18 1.78
N SER A 96 1.72 -3.72 0.63
CA SER A 96 1.39 -3.12 -0.66
C SER A 96 -0.12 -3.12 -0.92
N VAL A 97 -0.81 -4.23 -0.61
CA VAL A 97 -2.26 -4.28 -0.84
C VAL A 97 -3.01 -3.39 0.14
N ALA A 98 -2.55 -3.27 1.38
CA ALA A 98 -3.17 -2.37 2.35
C ALA A 98 -3.06 -0.93 1.89
N ALA A 99 -1.89 -0.52 1.41
CA ALA A 99 -1.69 0.82 0.87
C ALA A 99 -2.54 1.05 -0.37
N TYR A 100 -2.66 0.06 -1.24
CA TYR A 100 -3.48 0.14 -2.44
C TYR A 100 -4.96 0.34 -2.08
N VAL A 101 -5.48 -0.43 -1.13
CA VAL A 101 -6.87 -0.33 -0.71
C VAL A 101 -7.16 1.06 -0.15
N LEU A 102 -6.30 1.56 0.72
CA LEU A 102 -6.51 2.89 1.30
C LEU A 102 -6.43 3.98 0.24
N ASP A 103 -5.46 3.90 -0.66
CA ASP A 103 -5.30 4.84 -1.76
C ASP A 103 -6.53 4.86 -2.65
N GLN A 104 -7.04 3.69 -3.03
CA GLN A 104 -8.25 3.57 -3.84
C GLN A 104 -9.48 4.12 -3.10
N ALA A 105 -9.60 3.82 -1.82
CA ALA A 105 -10.71 4.33 -1.02
C ALA A 105 -10.73 5.85 -0.98
N GLU A 106 -9.56 6.46 -0.84
CA GLU A 106 -9.42 7.90 -0.81
C GLU A 106 -9.72 8.54 -2.16
N LYS A 107 -9.47 7.82 -3.24
CA LYS A 107 -9.76 8.29 -4.61
C LYS A 107 -11.18 7.96 -5.07
N GLY A 108 -11.89 7.12 -4.34
CA GLY A 108 -13.25 6.73 -4.69
C GLY A 108 -13.36 5.48 -5.55
N TRP A 109 -12.30 4.66 -5.56
CA TRP A 109 -12.24 3.40 -6.35
C TRP A 109 -12.31 3.56 -7.88
#